data_608473d7c33ba7b3aa908ebafef752ce
#
_entry.id   608473d7c33ba7b3aa908ebafef752ce
#
_cell.length_a   1.000
_cell.length_b   1.000
_cell.length_c   1.000
_cell.angle_alpha   90.00
_cell.angle_beta   90.00
_cell.angle_gamma   90.00
#
_symmetry.space_group_name_H-M   'P 1'
#
loop_
_entity.id
_entity.type
_entity.pdbx_description
1 polymer ?
#
loop_
_entity_poly.entity_id
_entity_poly.type
_entity_poly.pdbx_seq_one_letter_code
_entity_poly.pdbx_strand_id
1 'polypeptide(L)'
;MTDQRLCLFALHSTADLGAAVAAALAQPLAAHEEREFEDGEHKTRPLAAVRGVNVFVLQSLHGGPEQSANDKLCRLLFFIGALRDSGAAR
;
A
#
# COMPACT_ATOMS: atom_id res chain seq x y z
N MET A 1 -28.10 3.04 5.33
CA MET A 1 -26.90 2.22 5.40
C MET A 1 -25.78 2.90 4.65
N THR A 2 -24.71 3.17 5.32
CA THR A 2 -23.58 3.79 4.70
C THR A 2 -22.70 2.75 4.05
N ASP A 3 -22.47 2.89 2.76
CA ASP A 3 -21.46 2.12 2.07
C ASP A 3 -20.10 2.54 2.59
N GLN A 4 -19.56 1.77 3.51
CA GLN A 4 -18.19 1.96 3.90
C GLN A 4 -17.32 1.32 2.83
N ARG A 5 -16.86 2.12 1.92
CA ARG A 5 -15.91 1.66 0.92
C ARG A 5 -14.58 1.38 1.61
N LEU A 6 -14.11 0.18 1.42
CA LEU A 6 -12.84 -0.29 1.92
C LEU A 6 -11.91 -0.52 0.74
N CYS A 7 -10.70 -0.03 0.82
CA CYS A 7 -9.67 -0.29 -0.17
C CYS A 7 -8.46 -0.87 0.54
N LEU A 8 -8.01 -2.03 0.11
CA LEU A 8 -6.90 -2.74 0.75
C LEU A 8 -5.72 -2.78 -0.21
N PHE A 9 -4.59 -2.27 0.26
CA PHE A 9 -3.32 -2.35 -0.47
C PHE A 9 -2.31 -3.15 0.33
N ALA A 10 -1.44 -3.87 -0.36
CA ALA A 10 -0.25 -4.45 0.24
C ALA A 10 0.93 -4.04 -0.61
N LEU A 11 1.95 -3.44 0.01
CA LEU A 11 3.16 -3.10 -0.73
C LEU A 11 3.86 -4.37 -1.21
N HIS A 12 4.65 -4.28 -2.27
CA HIS A 12 5.15 -5.45 -2.98
C HIS A 12 5.91 -6.43 -2.09
N SER A 13 6.70 -5.93 -1.14
CA SER A 13 7.43 -6.80 -0.22
C SER A 13 6.53 -7.57 0.75
N THR A 14 5.25 -7.20 0.84
CA THR A 14 4.27 -7.81 1.73
C THR A 14 3.13 -8.46 0.93
N ALA A 15 3.33 -8.69 -0.36
CA ALA A 15 2.27 -9.16 -1.25
C ALA A 15 1.68 -10.50 -0.84
N ASP A 16 2.52 -11.44 -0.37
CA ASP A 16 2.02 -12.76 0.03
C ASP A 16 1.11 -12.67 1.26
N LEU A 17 1.50 -11.90 2.27
CA LEU A 17 0.66 -11.66 3.43
C LEU A 17 -0.60 -10.90 3.01
N GLY A 18 -0.45 -9.92 2.12
CA GLY A 18 -1.57 -9.16 1.60
C GLY A 18 -2.61 -10.03 0.93
N ALA A 19 -2.17 -10.97 0.10
CA ALA A 19 -3.08 -11.90 -0.56
C ALA A 19 -3.84 -12.77 0.44
N ALA A 20 -3.15 -13.24 1.49
CA ALA A 20 -3.81 -14.04 2.54
C ALA A 20 -4.84 -13.23 3.31
N VAL A 21 -4.51 -11.98 3.66
CA VAL A 21 -5.45 -11.10 4.37
C VAL A 21 -6.65 -10.76 3.49
N ALA A 22 -6.40 -10.46 2.21
CA ALA A 22 -7.48 -10.16 1.26
C ALA A 22 -8.45 -11.33 1.13
N ALA A 23 -7.92 -12.54 1.03
CA ALA A 23 -8.74 -13.74 0.96
C ALA A 23 -9.57 -13.92 2.22
N ALA A 24 -8.96 -13.72 3.40
CA ALA A 24 -9.67 -13.86 4.67
C ALA A 24 -10.78 -12.82 4.84
N LEU A 25 -10.60 -11.62 4.29
CA LEU A 25 -11.58 -10.55 4.36
C LEU A 25 -12.56 -10.56 3.19
N ALA A 26 -12.39 -11.47 2.24
CA ALA A 26 -13.17 -11.52 1.00
C ALA A 26 -13.14 -10.16 0.26
N GLN A 27 -11.97 -9.52 0.27
CA GLN A 27 -11.73 -8.23 -0.40
C GLN A 27 -10.60 -8.39 -1.41
N PRO A 28 -10.70 -7.79 -2.60
CA PRO A 28 -9.57 -7.80 -3.52
C PRO A 28 -8.47 -6.86 -3.05
N LEU A 29 -7.24 -7.16 -3.39
CA LEU A 29 -6.16 -6.18 -3.24
C LEU A 29 -6.29 -5.14 -4.34
N ALA A 30 -6.21 -3.88 -3.96
CA ALA A 30 -6.24 -2.79 -4.92
C ALA A 30 -4.86 -2.64 -5.58
N ALA A 31 -4.88 -2.20 -6.83
CA ALA A 31 -3.65 -2.04 -7.60
C ALA A 31 -2.91 -0.77 -7.19
N HIS A 32 -1.59 -0.85 -7.15
CA HIS A 32 -0.73 0.29 -6.90
C HIS A 32 0.55 0.14 -7.70
N GLU A 33 1.31 1.23 -7.79
CA GLU A 33 2.59 1.26 -8.48
C GLU A 33 3.70 1.49 -7.47
N GLU A 34 4.75 0.69 -7.57
CA GLU A 34 6.02 0.92 -6.88
C GLU A 34 7.11 0.88 -7.92
N ARG A 35 7.78 2.00 -8.13
CA ARG A 35 8.87 2.11 -9.10
C ARG A 35 10.15 2.50 -8.38
N GLU A 36 11.25 1.89 -8.79
CA GLU A 36 12.57 2.20 -8.28
C GLU A 36 13.41 2.71 -9.44
N PHE A 37 14.11 3.82 -9.22
CA PHE A 37 14.97 4.42 -10.22
C PHE A 37 16.43 4.07 -9.93
N GLU A 38 17.29 4.22 -10.95
CA GLU A 38 18.72 3.82 -10.86
C GLU A 38 19.48 4.52 -9.73
N ASP A 39 19.08 5.72 -9.36
CA ASP A 39 19.71 6.50 -8.29
C ASP A 39 19.22 6.14 -6.90
N GLY A 40 18.41 5.11 -6.76
CA GLY A 40 17.84 4.69 -5.50
C GLY A 40 16.54 5.38 -5.11
N GLU A 41 16.09 6.36 -5.87
CA GLU A 41 14.78 6.96 -5.67
C GLU A 41 13.68 5.94 -5.99
N HIS A 42 12.60 6.03 -5.25
CA HIS A 42 11.43 5.20 -5.55
C HIS A 42 10.16 6.05 -5.55
N LYS A 43 9.18 5.62 -6.31
CA LYS A 43 7.91 6.27 -6.44
C LYS A 43 6.80 5.26 -6.17
N THR A 44 5.84 5.65 -5.35
CA THR A 44 4.67 4.82 -5.07
C THR A 44 3.41 5.64 -5.27
N ARG A 45 2.37 5.01 -5.80
CA ARG A 45 1.07 5.65 -5.93
C ARG A 45 -0.05 4.62 -6.04
N PRO A 46 -1.27 4.94 -5.58
CA PRO A 46 -2.39 4.07 -5.84
C PRO A 46 -2.80 4.14 -7.31
N LEU A 47 -3.22 3.01 -7.87
CA LEU A 47 -3.81 2.95 -9.20
C LEU A 47 -5.33 2.81 -9.14
N ALA A 48 -5.88 2.61 -7.94
CA ALA A 48 -7.31 2.59 -7.70
C ALA A 48 -7.79 3.96 -7.24
N ALA A 49 -9.05 4.28 -7.47
CA ALA A 49 -9.64 5.51 -6.98
C ALA A 49 -9.85 5.42 -5.47
N VAL A 50 -9.22 6.31 -4.71
CA VAL A 50 -9.27 6.28 -3.24
C VAL A 50 -9.95 7.49 -2.62
N ARG A 51 -10.42 8.45 -3.41
CA ARG A 51 -11.04 9.66 -2.88
C ARG A 51 -12.27 9.31 -2.05
N GLY A 52 -12.27 9.75 -0.80
CA GLY A 52 -13.37 9.48 0.12
C GLY A 52 -13.47 8.03 0.58
N VAL A 53 -12.43 7.23 0.38
CA VAL A 53 -12.42 5.82 0.70
C VAL A 53 -11.57 5.58 1.94
N ASN A 54 -12.00 4.65 2.78
CA ASN A 54 -11.19 4.16 3.90
C ASN A 54 -10.14 3.20 3.35
N VAL A 55 -8.87 3.50 3.58
CA VAL A 55 -7.77 2.74 3.00
C VAL A 55 -6.99 2.03 4.10
N PHE A 56 -6.68 0.76 3.86
CA PHE A 56 -5.80 -0.03 4.71
C PHE A 56 -4.59 -0.45 3.89
N VAL A 57 -3.41 -0.25 4.45
CA VAL A 57 -2.15 -0.61 3.79
C VAL A 57 -1.40 -1.59 4.69
N LEU A 58 -0.98 -2.70 4.10
CA LEU A 58 -0.19 -3.71 4.79
C LEU A 58 1.27 -3.58 4.38
N GLN A 59 2.15 -3.50 5.36
CA GLN A 59 3.59 -3.50 5.15
C GLN A 59 4.30 -4.07 6.36
N SER A 60 5.06 -5.14 6.14
CA SER A 60 5.93 -5.70 7.15
C SER A 60 7.19 -4.83 7.25
N LEU A 61 7.58 -4.47 8.47
CA LEU A 61 8.73 -3.59 8.69
C LEU A 61 9.99 -4.35 9.11
N HIS A 62 9.95 -5.68 9.03
CA HIS A 62 11.13 -6.45 9.33
C HIS A 62 12.10 -6.46 8.15
N GLY A 63 13.41 -6.46 8.42
CA GLY A 63 14.42 -6.46 7.38
C GLY A 63 14.43 -7.77 6.60
N GLY A 64 14.77 -7.68 5.32
CA GLY A 64 14.87 -8.83 4.44
C GLY A 64 16.05 -8.69 3.49
N PRO A 65 16.27 -9.67 2.62
CA PRO A 65 17.45 -9.66 1.75
C PRO A 65 17.45 -8.54 0.71
N GLU A 66 16.28 -8.06 0.31
CA GLU A 66 16.17 -7.05 -0.75
C GLU A 66 15.89 -5.66 -0.20
N GLN A 67 15.21 -5.56 0.94
CA GLN A 67 14.85 -4.28 1.54
C GLN A 67 15.09 -4.31 3.03
N SER A 68 15.77 -3.29 3.53
CA SER A 68 15.94 -3.11 4.97
C SER A 68 14.62 -2.68 5.61
N ALA A 69 14.56 -2.72 6.94
CA ALA A 69 13.39 -2.20 7.67
C ALA A 69 13.16 -0.72 7.36
N ASN A 70 14.24 0.07 7.26
CA ASN A 70 14.12 1.49 6.91
C ASN A 70 13.56 1.69 5.49
N ASP A 71 14.01 0.90 4.53
CA ASP A 71 13.47 0.97 3.17
C ASP A 71 11.97 0.72 3.16
N LYS A 72 11.54 -0.29 3.88
CA LYS A 72 10.12 -0.64 3.96
C LYS A 72 9.31 0.45 4.64
N LEU A 73 9.84 1.04 5.69
CA LEU A 73 9.17 2.14 6.39
C LEU A 73 9.05 3.37 5.48
N CYS A 74 10.13 3.73 4.77
CA CYS A 74 10.10 4.86 3.85
C CYS A 74 9.08 4.66 2.74
N ARG A 75 9.02 3.47 2.16
CA ARG A 75 8.04 3.15 1.12
C ARG A 75 6.62 3.28 1.64
N LEU A 76 6.38 2.81 2.87
CA LEU A 76 5.07 2.94 3.50
C LEU A 76 4.68 4.41 3.69
N LEU A 77 5.59 5.23 4.22
CA LEU A 77 5.32 6.65 4.47
C LEU A 77 5.05 7.41 3.17
N PHE A 78 5.81 7.15 2.12
CA PHE A 78 5.59 7.78 0.83
C PHE A 78 4.25 7.34 0.22
N PHE A 79 3.89 6.08 0.38
CA PHE A 79 2.60 5.59 -0.11
C PHE A 79 1.44 6.22 0.63
N ILE A 80 1.54 6.34 1.95
CA ILE A 80 0.53 7.04 2.76
C ILE A 80 0.38 8.49 2.29
N GLY A 81 1.49 9.17 2.02
CA GLY A 81 1.45 10.53 1.48
C GLY A 81 0.72 10.59 0.14
N ALA A 82 1.00 9.65 -0.75
CA ALA A 82 0.32 9.59 -2.05
C ALA A 82 -1.18 9.32 -1.90
N LEU A 83 -1.57 8.47 -0.95
CA LEU A 83 -2.99 8.21 -0.67
C LEU A 83 -3.70 9.46 -0.17
N ARG A 84 -3.07 10.20 0.73
CA ARG A 84 -3.64 11.46 1.24
C ARG A 84 -3.79 12.48 0.13
N ASP A 85 -2.78 12.63 -0.71
CA ASP A 85 -2.84 13.53 -1.86
C ASP A 85 -3.92 13.13 -2.85
N SER A 86 -4.23 11.85 -2.93
CA SER A 86 -5.29 11.33 -3.80
C SER A 86 -6.68 11.42 -3.16
N GLY A 87 -6.77 11.92 -1.94
CA GLY A 87 -8.06 12.20 -1.29
C GLY A 87 -8.63 11.09 -0.45
N ALA A 88 -7.82 10.13 -0.01
CA ALA A 88 -8.29 9.06 0.88
C ALA A 88 -8.89 9.66 2.16
N ALA A 89 -10.01 9.08 2.63
CA ALA A 89 -10.70 9.59 3.81
C ALA A 89 -9.96 9.24 5.10
N ARG A 90 -9.42 8.02 5.16
CA ARG A 90 -8.68 7.51 6.31
C ARG A 90 -7.66 6.49 5.86
#